data_2a8d585845477093733ab65d692c0ac6
#
_entry.id   2a8d585845477093733ab65d692c0ac6
#
_cell.length_a   1.000
_cell.length_b   1.000
_cell.length_c   1.000
_cell.angle_alpha   90.00
_cell.angle_beta   90.00
_cell.angle_gamma   90.00
#
_symmetry.space_group_name_H-M   'P 1'
#
loop_
_entity.id
_entity.type
_entity.pdbx_description
1 polymer ?
#
loop_
_entity_poly.entity_id
_entity_poly.type
_entity_poly.pdbx_seq_one_letter_code
_entity_poly.pdbx_strand_id
1 'polypeptide(L)'
;MSKTQTNGRPARKLAVILLAGANGAQFRSRRPRALHRAGGRTLLDHAIATVSSLAAPQNIFAVLGHQAEQVREALNASGVAASGLQSIQQPRQGGLLAALQSARKSLAGFDQLLILPCDLPLLRTETLAQLLQTHRRQRATITVLTVPRGSEVVLVQSLALFKHAGKVRDFSAFAARLQALGERVATVTAANAAELHAPKSLADLATLDAELRAATARRLMDSGVTIYRPETCVFDAGVQVAPDTVIEPFVQLLGNTTIGAACHIRSYSVIENCTLGNDVLVRQSCILAESSVADGARIGPFAHLRPGSEIGPEVHIGNFVETKKARLGKGAKANHLSYLGDAVVGAGTNVGAGVITCNYDGQHKHTTQIGAGVFVGSDSTLVAPVTIEDGAYIGAGSCITHPVPAGALAVARAHQVVKEGWVAARRRRQKQSCD
;
A
#
# COMPACT_ATOMS: atom_id res chain seq x y z
N MET A 1 -8.31 -59.07 10.96
CA MET A 1 -8.35 -57.72 10.37
C MET A 1 -9.06 -56.76 11.34
N SER A 2 -8.30 -56.09 12.19
CA SER A 2 -8.82 -55.16 13.20
C SER A 2 -8.81 -53.75 12.62
N LYS A 3 -9.99 -53.17 12.44
CA LYS A 3 -10.16 -51.77 12.04
C LYS A 3 -9.88 -50.90 13.28
N THR A 4 -8.73 -50.28 13.34
CA THR A 4 -8.42 -49.21 14.29
C THR A 4 -9.22 -47.96 13.88
N GLN A 5 -10.35 -47.76 14.51
CA GLN A 5 -11.07 -46.49 14.45
C GLN A 5 -10.26 -45.41 15.19
N THR A 6 -9.59 -44.55 14.44
CA THR A 6 -9.04 -43.31 14.99
C THR A 6 -10.20 -42.40 15.35
N ASN A 7 -10.58 -42.36 16.63
CA ASN A 7 -11.50 -41.40 17.20
C ASN A 7 -10.90 -39.97 17.08
N GLY A 8 -11.01 -39.35 15.89
CA GLY A 8 -10.72 -37.95 15.69
C GLY A 8 -11.82 -37.11 16.33
N ARG A 9 -11.56 -36.55 17.53
CA ARG A 9 -12.42 -35.46 18.05
C ARG A 9 -12.48 -34.37 16.97
N PRO A 10 -13.68 -33.84 16.66
CA PRO A 10 -13.81 -32.74 15.69
C PRO A 10 -12.89 -31.59 16.11
N ALA A 11 -12.23 -30.99 15.13
CA ALA A 11 -11.34 -29.84 15.37
C ALA A 11 -12.14 -28.75 16.10
N ARG A 12 -11.61 -28.30 17.25
CA ARG A 12 -12.27 -27.23 18.02
C ARG A 12 -12.35 -25.96 17.20
N LYS A 13 -13.55 -25.38 17.10
CA LYS A 13 -13.79 -24.15 16.34
C LYS A 13 -13.17 -22.96 17.08
N LEU A 14 -12.25 -22.28 16.39
CA LEU A 14 -11.56 -21.09 16.88
C LEU A 14 -12.21 -19.82 16.35
N ALA A 15 -12.55 -18.87 17.22
CA ALA A 15 -12.79 -17.48 16.84
C ALA A 15 -11.67 -16.57 17.32
N VAL A 16 -11.38 -15.54 16.54
CA VAL A 16 -10.43 -14.48 16.89
C VAL A 16 -11.21 -13.20 17.18
N ILE A 17 -10.88 -12.53 18.30
CA ILE A 17 -11.51 -11.29 18.73
C ILE A 17 -10.44 -10.21 18.78
N LEU A 18 -10.56 -9.22 17.90
CA LEU A 18 -9.73 -8.03 17.85
C LEU A 18 -10.41 -6.90 18.65
N LEU A 19 -9.78 -6.46 19.71
CA LEU A 19 -10.32 -5.39 20.56
C LEU A 19 -9.91 -4.02 19.95
N ALA A 20 -10.80 -3.44 19.16
CA ALA A 20 -10.59 -2.17 18.45
C ALA A 20 -11.40 -1.00 19.04
N GLY A 21 -11.86 -1.11 20.30
CA GLY A 21 -12.73 -0.13 20.94
C GLY A 21 -12.01 0.92 21.77
N ALA A 22 -10.67 0.89 21.90
CA ALA A 22 -9.92 1.84 22.71
C ALA A 22 -9.99 3.27 22.14
N ASN A 23 -10.19 4.26 23.05
CA ASN A 23 -10.14 5.66 22.63
C ASN A 23 -8.69 6.12 22.36
N GLY A 24 -8.54 7.11 21.48
CA GLY A 24 -7.24 7.73 21.16
C GLY A 24 -6.78 8.80 22.16
N ALA A 25 -7.37 8.90 23.35
CA ALA A 25 -7.12 9.99 24.30
C ALA A 25 -5.63 10.16 24.65
N GLN A 26 -4.90 9.06 24.79
CA GLN A 26 -3.46 9.07 25.05
C GLN A 26 -2.64 9.68 23.91
N PHE A 27 -3.13 9.60 22.66
CA PHE A 27 -2.50 10.19 21.49
C PHE A 27 -2.88 11.66 21.28
N ARG A 28 -3.79 12.21 22.09
CA ARG A 28 -4.35 13.57 21.92
C ARG A 28 -4.84 13.81 20.48
N SER A 29 -5.40 12.77 19.86
CA SER A 29 -5.82 12.73 18.46
C SER A 29 -7.32 12.50 18.34
N ARG A 30 -7.94 13.10 17.32
CA ARG A 30 -9.33 12.81 16.96
C ARG A 30 -9.49 11.50 16.21
N ARG A 31 -8.39 10.92 15.71
CA ARG A 31 -8.40 9.64 15.00
C ARG A 31 -8.55 8.48 15.98
N PRO A 32 -9.41 7.49 15.74
CA PRO A 32 -9.46 6.26 16.53
C PRO A 32 -8.09 5.60 16.63
N ARG A 33 -7.75 5.06 17.81
CA ARG A 33 -6.44 4.43 18.03
C ARG A 33 -6.15 3.33 17.00
N ALA A 34 -7.13 2.50 16.69
CA ALA A 34 -7.03 1.42 15.72
C ALA A 34 -6.62 1.88 14.29
N LEU A 35 -6.90 3.13 13.94
CA LEU A 35 -6.64 3.70 12.61
C LEU A 35 -5.33 4.51 12.52
N HIS A 36 -4.56 4.63 13.60
CA HIS A 36 -3.21 5.18 13.50
C HIS A 36 -2.31 4.21 12.71
N ARG A 37 -1.38 4.76 11.96
CA ARG A 37 -0.52 3.99 11.04
C ARG A 37 0.88 3.86 11.58
N ALA A 38 1.48 2.69 11.35
CA ALA A 38 2.90 2.40 11.51
C ALA A 38 3.32 1.41 10.42
N GLY A 39 4.51 1.55 9.86
CA GLY A 39 4.96 0.70 8.75
C GLY A 39 4.01 0.69 7.55
N GLY A 40 3.31 1.81 7.29
CA GLY A 40 2.38 1.97 6.18
C GLY A 40 0.98 1.37 6.38
N ARG A 41 0.73 0.60 7.44
CA ARG A 41 -0.57 -0.02 7.76
C ARG A 41 -1.18 0.58 9.01
N THR A 42 -2.52 0.52 9.13
CA THR A 42 -3.16 0.85 10.41
C THR A 42 -2.81 -0.20 11.46
N LEU A 43 -2.91 0.17 12.75
CA LEU A 43 -2.70 -0.80 13.83
C LEU A 43 -3.67 -1.98 13.72
N LEU A 44 -4.91 -1.72 13.30
CA LEU A 44 -5.91 -2.77 13.06
C LEU A 44 -5.52 -3.67 11.90
N ASP A 45 -5.00 -3.13 10.78
CA ASP A 45 -4.56 -3.93 9.63
C ASP A 45 -3.38 -4.84 10.00
N HIS A 46 -2.46 -4.40 10.87
CA HIS A 46 -1.42 -5.26 11.41
C HIS A 46 -2.00 -6.44 12.18
N ALA A 47 -2.95 -6.18 13.10
CA ALA A 47 -3.58 -7.24 13.88
C ALA A 47 -4.32 -8.23 12.99
N ILE A 48 -5.06 -7.75 11.98
CA ILE A 48 -5.76 -8.60 11.00
C ILE A 48 -4.76 -9.46 10.22
N ALA A 49 -3.68 -8.86 9.70
CA ALA A 49 -2.65 -9.60 8.97
C ALA A 49 -2.02 -10.71 9.82
N THR A 50 -1.73 -10.42 11.09
CA THR A 50 -1.14 -11.39 12.03
C THR A 50 -2.06 -12.61 12.26
N VAL A 51 -3.37 -12.44 12.28
CA VAL A 51 -4.31 -13.54 12.60
C VAL A 51 -4.90 -14.21 11.37
N SER A 52 -4.74 -13.66 10.17
CA SER A 52 -5.38 -14.14 8.94
C SER A 52 -4.97 -15.58 8.54
N SER A 53 -3.79 -16.05 8.94
CA SER A 53 -3.36 -17.44 8.71
C SER A 53 -3.84 -18.42 9.79
N LEU A 54 -4.38 -17.92 10.91
CA LEU A 54 -4.81 -18.73 12.05
C LEU A 54 -6.31 -19.04 12.02
N ALA A 55 -7.10 -18.18 11.39
CA ALA A 55 -8.55 -18.31 11.31
C ALA A 55 -9.05 -17.79 9.96
N ALA A 56 -10.12 -18.42 9.44
CA ALA A 56 -10.80 -17.92 8.26
C ALA A 56 -11.46 -16.55 8.56
N PRO A 57 -11.56 -15.64 7.58
CA PRO A 57 -12.04 -14.27 7.81
C PRO A 57 -13.39 -14.20 8.54
N GLN A 58 -14.34 -15.08 8.22
CA GLN A 58 -15.66 -15.15 8.89
C GLN A 58 -15.59 -15.54 10.37
N ASN A 59 -14.45 -16.01 10.86
CA ASN A 59 -14.17 -16.35 12.25
C ASN A 59 -13.36 -15.26 12.97
N ILE A 60 -13.13 -14.13 12.32
CA ILE A 60 -12.42 -12.97 12.88
C ILE A 60 -13.45 -11.87 13.16
N PHE A 61 -13.50 -11.39 14.39
CA PHE A 61 -14.45 -10.42 14.91
C PHE A 61 -13.70 -9.18 15.41
N ALA A 62 -13.93 -8.02 14.80
CA ALA A 62 -13.46 -6.74 15.30
C ALA A 62 -14.52 -6.12 16.24
N VAL A 63 -14.21 -5.99 17.51
CA VAL A 63 -15.10 -5.33 18.50
C VAL A 63 -14.78 -3.84 18.52
N LEU A 64 -15.72 -3.03 18.01
CA LEU A 64 -15.60 -1.60 17.81
C LEU A 64 -16.26 -0.87 18.98
N GLY A 65 -15.63 0.20 19.47
CA GLY A 65 -16.14 1.01 20.58
C GLY A 65 -16.14 2.50 20.24
N HIS A 66 -15.13 3.23 20.65
CA HIS A 66 -14.99 4.66 20.38
C HIS A 66 -14.89 4.92 18.87
N GLN A 67 -15.73 5.83 18.35
CA GLN A 67 -15.78 6.17 16.92
C GLN A 67 -15.94 4.94 16.01
N ALA A 68 -16.78 3.99 16.40
CA ALA A 68 -16.97 2.71 15.72
C ALA A 68 -17.28 2.86 14.23
N GLU A 69 -18.01 3.92 13.83
CA GLU A 69 -18.37 4.15 12.45
C GLU A 69 -17.14 4.43 11.57
N GLN A 70 -16.22 5.29 12.01
CA GLN A 70 -14.98 5.58 11.28
C GLN A 70 -14.12 4.33 11.10
N VAL A 71 -14.07 3.46 12.13
CA VAL A 71 -13.32 2.19 12.03
C VAL A 71 -14.01 1.23 11.06
N ARG A 72 -15.35 1.18 11.05
CA ARG A 72 -16.13 0.36 10.12
C ARG A 72 -15.96 0.83 8.67
N GLU A 73 -16.03 2.13 8.42
CA GLU A 73 -15.77 2.71 7.10
C GLU A 73 -14.38 2.37 6.59
N ALA A 74 -13.36 2.44 7.45
CA ALA A 74 -11.99 2.07 7.11
C ALA A 74 -11.86 0.58 6.74
N LEU A 75 -12.51 -0.33 7.51
CA LEU A 75 -12.55 -1.75 7.21
C LEU A 75 -13.26 -2.04 5.87
N ASN A 76 -14.33 -1.30 5.56
CA ASN A 76 -15.03 -1.44 4.28
C ASN A 76 -14.15 -0.95 3.12
N ALA A 77 -13.51 0.20 3.27
CA ALA A 77 -12.64 0.80 2.25
C ALA A 77 -11.41 -0.06 1.94
N SER A 78 -10.85 -0.77 2.93
CA SER A 78 -9.73 -1.69 2.76
C SER A 78 -10.10 -3.02 2.08
N GLY A 79 -11.38 -3.29 1.83
CA GLY A 79 -11.86 -4.56 1.29
C GLY A 79 -11.85 -5.73 2.29
N VAL A 80 -11.34 -5.54 3.50
CA VAL A 80 -11.26 -6.58 4.52
C VAL A 80 -12.65 -7.06 4.96
N ALA A 81 -13.62 -6.15 5.06
CA ALA A 81 -15.00 -6.51 5.36
C ALA A 81 -15.61 -7.41 4.27
N ALA A 82 -15.28 -7.18 2.99
CA ALA A 82 -15.73 -8.00 1.88
C ALA A 82 -15.18 -9.44 1.93
N SER A 83 -14.05 -9.67 2.61
CA SER A 83 -13.49 -11.02 2.82
C SER A 83 -14.26 -11.85 3.85
N GLY A 84 -15.23 -11.25 4.57
CA GLY A 84 -16.08 -11.93 5.56
C GLY A 84 -15.74 -11.61 7.02
N LEU A 85 -14.76 -10.76 7.31
CA LEU A 85 -14.48 -10.29 8.68
C LEU A 85 -15.72 -9.57 9.24
N GLN A 86 -16.07 -9.88 10.48
CA GLN A 86 -17.26 -9.33 11.13
C GLN A 86 -16.90 -8.19 12.08
N SER A 87 -17.66 -7.09 12.05
CA SER A 87 -17.55 -6.02 13.02
C SER A 87 -18.72 -6.07 14.02
N ILE A 88 -18.41 -5.95 15.31
CA ILE A 88 -19.37 -5.95 16.40
C ILE A 88 -19.27 -4.62 17.14
N GLN A 89 -20.35 -3.88 17.22
CA GLN A 89 -20.39 -2.63 17.93
C GLN A 89 -20.61 -2.86 19.44
N GLN A 90 -19.74 -2.27 20.26
CA GLN A 90 -19.93 -2.22 21.70
C GLN A 90 -20.86 -1.03 22.03
N PRO A 91 -22.06 -1.26 22.61
CA PRO A 91 -23.04 -0.18 22.82
C PRO A 91 -22.61 0.87 23.83
N ARG A 92 -21.79 0.50 24.81
CA ARG A 92 -21.26 1.38 25.86
C ARG A 92 -19.78 1.08 26.11
N GLN A 93 -18.98 2.11 26.32
CA GLN A 93 -17.61 1.94 26.77
C GLN A 93 -17.63 1.39 28.20
N GLY A 94 -17.32 0.11 28.35
CA GLY A 94 -17.35 -0.61 29.63
C GLY A 94 -16.13 -1.50 29.85
N GLY A 95 -15.05 -1.25 29.11
CA GLY A 95 -13.83 -2.06 29.18
C GLY A 95 -13.96 -3.42 28.51
N LEU A 96 -13.01 -4.31 28.81
CA LEU A 96 -12.86 -5.62 28.19
C LEU A 96 -14.12 -6.50 28.29
N LEU A 97 -14.74 -6.57 29.46
CA LEU A 97 -15.92 -7.41 29.69
C LEU A 97 -17.13 -6.98 28.86
N ALA A 98 -17.38 -5.66 28.78
CA ALA A 98 -18.49 -5.16 27.98
C ALA A 98 -18.27 -5.46 26.48
N ALA A 99 -17.01 -5.38 26.01
CA ALA A 99 -16.64 -5.77 24.65
C ALA A 99 -16.94 -7.26 24.38
N LEU A 100 -16.55 -8.15 25.29
CA LEU A 100 -16.81 -9.59 25.15
C LEU A 100 -18.30 -9.95 25.29
N GLN A 101 -19.03 -9.27 26.16
CA GLN A 101 -20.47 -9.47 26.29
C GLN A 101 -21.24 -9.06 25.04
N SER A 102 -20.83 -7.96 24.37
CA SER A 102 -21.45 -7.54 23.11
C SER A 102 -21.23 -8.57 21.99
N ALA A 103 -20.12 -9.29 22.02
CA ALA A 103 -19.79 -10.33 21.04
C ALA A 103 -20.43 -11.71 21.34
N ARG A 104 -21.00 -11.91 22.53
CA ARG A 104 -21.43 -13.22 23.05
C ARG A 104 -22.33 -13.99 22.06
N LYS A 105 -23.30 -13.32 21.44
CA LYS A 105 -24.23 -13.96 20.50
C LYS A 105 -23.50 -14.43 19.24
N SER A 106 -22.64 -13.64 18.69
CA SER A 106 -21.84 -13.96 17.48
C SER A 106 -20.81 -15.06 17.73
N LEU A 107 -20.40 -15.25 18.99
CA LEU A 107 -19.43 -16.25 19.40
C LEU A 107 -20.08 -17.58 19.83
N ALA A 108 -21.41 -17.69 19.77
CA ALA A 108 -22.10 -18.94 20.01
C ALA A 108 -21.71 -19.98 18.96
N GLY A 109 -21.25 -21.15 19.40
CA GLY A 109 -20.78 -22.22 18.50
C GLY A 109 -19.28 -22.28 18.27
N PHE A 110 -18.49 -21.38 18.87
CA PHE A 110 -17.02 -21.49 18.95
C PHE A 110 -16.58 -22.07 20.29
N ASP A 111 -15.62 -22.99 20.23
CA ASP A 111 -15.08 -23.66 21.41
C ASP A 111 -13.98 -22.86 22.09
N GLN A 112 -13.19 -22.15 21.31
CA GLN A 112 -11.99 -21.41 21.73
C GLN A 112 -12.02 -19.99 21.16
N LEU A 113 -11.58 -19.03 22.00
CA LEU A 113 -11.53 -17.62 21.67
C LEU A 113 -10.10 -17.12 21.86
N LEU A 114 -9.48 -16.69 20.76
CA LEU A 114 -8.21 -15.94 20.78
C LEU A 114 -8.55 -14.46 20.86
N ILE A 115 -8.19 -13.81 21.94
CA ILE A 115 -8.54 -12.42 22.22
C ILE A 115 -7.29 -11.58 22.31
N LEU A 116 -7.19 -10.52 21.51
CA LEU A 116 -6.03 -9.63 21.48
C LEU A 116 -6.43 -8.17 21.21
N PRO A 117 -5.67 -7.21 21.76
CA PRO A 117 -5.77 -5.81 21.34
C PRO A 117 -5.37 -5.64 19.88
N CYS A 118 -5.98 -4.68 19.19
CA CYS A 118 -5.63 -4.38 17.78
C CYS A 118 -4.38 -3.52 17.62
N ASP A 119 -3.77 -3.07 18.72
CA ASP A 119 -2.67 -2.12 18.72
C ASP A 119 -1.30 -2.74 19.10
N LEU A 120 -1.10 -3.99 18.70
CA LEU A 120 0.13 -4.75 18.84
C LEU A 120 0.78 -5.01 17.47
N PRO A 121 1.33 -3.99 16.78
CA PRO A 121 1.75 -4.13 15.39
C PRO A 121 3.00 -5.01 15.20
N LEU A 122 3.76 -5.28 16.28
CA LEU A 122 4.94 -6.16 16.26
C LEU A 122 4.62 -7.62 16.64
N LEU A 123 3.37 -7.92 17.00
CA LEU A 123 2.96 -9.28 17.37
C LEU A 123 3.06 -10.21 16.14
N ARG A 124 3.76 -11.34 16.30
CA ARG A 124 4.02 -12.29 15.22
C ARG A 124 3.04 -13.46 15.23
N THR A 125 2.75 -13.95 14.04
CA THR A 125 1.89 -15.13 13.83
C THR A 125 2.49 -16.38 14.51
N GLU A 126 3.82 -16.55 14.46
CA GLU A 126 4.51 -17.68 15.08
C GLU A 126 4.32 -17.71 16.61
N THR A 127 4.32 -16.53 17.24
CA THR A 127 4.07 -16.40 18.67
C THR A 127 2.64 -16.81 19.04
N LEU A 128 1.67 -16.42 18.21
CA LEU A 128 0.28 -16.87 18.38
C LEU A 128 0.11 -18.38 18.10
N ALA A 129 0.82 -18.92 17.12
CA ALA A 129 0.82 -20.35 16.84
C ALA A 129 1.38 -21.15 18.02
N GLN A 130 2.45 -20.66 18.66
CA GLN A 130 3.01 -21.24 19.89
C GLN A 130 1.99 -21.20 21.05
N LEU A 131 1.24 -20.09 21.20
CA LEU A 131 0.16 -19.97 22.18
C LEU A 131 -0.91 -21.04 21.96
N LEU A 132 -1.37 -21.21 20.72
CA LEU A 132 -2.36 -22.22 20.35
C LEU A 132 -1.84 -23.64 20.61
N GLN A 133 -0.59 -23.93 20.27
CA GLN A 133 0.04 -25.23 20.49
C GLN A 133 0.15 -25.55 21.99
N THR A 134 0.60 -24.59 22.79
CA THR A 134 0.73 -24.75 24.26
C THR A 134 -0.63 -24.98 24.92
N HIS A 135 -1.65 -24.23 24.52
CA HIS A 135 -3.02 -24.41 25.00
C HIS A 135 -3.55 -25.84 24.74
N ARG A 136 -3.33 -26.35 23.54
CA ARG A 136 -3.76 -27.72 23.17
C ARG A 136 -2.97 -28.79 23.94
N ARG A 137 -1.63 -28.67 23.99
CA ARG A 137 -0.74 -29.63 24.66
C ARG A 137 -1.04 -29.74 26.16
N GLN A 138 -1.27 -28.62 26.83
CA GLN A 138 -1.54 -28.58 28.25
C GLN A 138 -3.04 -28.78 28.58
N ARG A 139 -3.89 -28.89 27.56
CA ARG A 139 -5.36 -28.94 27.71
C ARG A 139 -5.87 -27.82 28.62
N ALA A 140 -5.32 -26.62 28.45
CA ALA A 140 -5.61 -25.48 29.33
C ALA A 140 -7.03 -24.98 29.12
N THR A 141 -7.62 -24.42 30.18
CA THR A 141 -8.87 -23.66 30.13
C THR A 141 -8.61 -22.24 29.63
N ILE A 142 -7.49 -21.67 30.04
CA ILE A 142 -6.95 -20.41 29.55
C ILE A 142 -5.44 -20.52 29.36
N THR A 143 -4.91 -19.88 28.32
CA THR A 143 -3.48 -19.65 28.13
C THR A 143 -3.25 -18.17 27.92
N VAL A 144 -2.36 -17.59 28.71
CA VAL A 144 -2.01 -16.15 28.64
C VAL A 144 -0.65 -16.03 27.98
N LEU A 145 -0.55 -15.23 26.93
CA LEU A 145 0.69 -14.74 26.39
C LEU A 145 1.06 -13.44 27.07
N THR A 146 2.21 -13.38 27.68
CA THR A 146 2.61 -12.24 28.53
C THR A 146 4.09 -11.92 28.38
N VAL A 147 4.43 -10.71 28.82
CA VAL A 147 5.77 -10.21 29.10
C VAL A 147 5.75 -9.45 30.43
N PRO A 148 6.89 -9.19 31.09
CA PRO A 148 6.91 -8.51 32.40
C PRO A 148 6.22 -7.16 32.44
N ARG A 149 6.17 -6.45 31.30
CA ARG A 149 5.43 -5.18 31.12
C ARG A 149 4.90 -5.09 29.70
N GLY A 150 3.67 -5.48 29.46
CA GLY A 150 3.06 -5.45 28.12
C GLY A 150 1.57 -5.68 28.16
N SER A 151 0.94 -5.63 27.00
CA SER A 151 -0.44 -5.99 26.81
C SER A 151 -0.64 -7.50 26.85
N GLU A 152 -1.82 -7.95 27.19
CA GLU A 152 -2.15 -9.37 27.32
C GLU A 152 -2.88 -9.87 26.08
N VAL A 153 -2.46 -11.02 25.59
CA VAL A 153 -3.16 -11.81 24.57
C VAL A 153 -3.55 -13.13 25.21
N VAL A 154 -4.78 -13.55 25.02
CA VAL A 154 -5.26 -14.80 25.63
C VAL A 154 -5.96 -15.70 24.65
N LEU A 155 -5.78 -17.00 24.88
CA LEU A 155 -6.59 -18.06 24.30
C LEU A 155 -7.37 -18.73 25.43
N VAL A 156 -8.71 -18.69 25.36
CA VAL A 156 -9.58 -19.18 26.40
C VAL A 156 -10.69 -20.07 25.84
N GLN A 157 -11.13 -21.06 26.59
CA GLN A 157 -12.34 -21.83 26.27
C GLN A 157 -13.56 -20.92 26.41
N SER A 158 -14.41 -20.90 25.39
CA SER A 158 -15.59 -20.03 25.32
C SER A 158 -16.52 -20.18 26.53
N LEU A 159 -16.80 -21.44 26.91
CA LEU A 159 -17.65 -21.76 28.04
C LEU A 159 -17.09 -21.18 29.36
N ALA A 160 -15.78 -21.33 29.61
CA ALA A 160 -15.13 -20.81 30.80
C ALA A 160 -15.19 -19.29 30.87
N LEU A 161 -14.97 -18.60 29.73
CA LEU A 161 -15.06 -17.16 29.66
C LEU A 161 -16.45 -16.67 30.06
N PHE A 162 -17.51 -17.15 29.40
CA PHE A 162 -18.86 -16.65 29.63
C PHE A 162 -19.48 -17.09 30.98
N LYS A 163 -18.95 -18.17 31.59
CA LYS A 163 -19.37 -18.63 32.90
C LYS A 163 -18.71 -17.89 34.06
N HIS A 164 -17.42 -17.52 33.92
CA HIS A 164 -16.61 -17.08 35.05
C HIS A 164 -16.07 -15.65 34.94
N ALA A 165 -16.21 -14.95 33.81
CA ALA A 165 -15.62 -13.61 33.62
C ALA A 165 -16.09 -12.60 34.67
N GLY A 166 -17.37 -12.56 35.03
CA GLY A 166 -17.89 -11.75 36.14
C GLY A 166 -17.44 -10.28 36.11
N LYS A 167 -16.89 -9.79 37.22
CA LYS A 167 -16.35 -8.42 37.38
C LYS A 167 -14.83 -8.32 37.19
N VAL A 168 -14.26 -9.10 36.29
CA VAL A 168 -12.80 -9.16 36.07
C VAL A 168 -12.34 -7.94 35.25
N ARG A 169 -11.23 -7.31 35.67
CA ARG A 169 -10.70 -6.07 35.06
C ARG A 169 -9.78 -6.35 33.87
N ASP A 170 -9.00 -7.41 33.94
CA ASP A 170 -7.98 -7.80 32.96
C ASP A 170 -7.87 -9.32 32.89
N PHE A 171 -7.12 -9.81 31.92
CA PHE A 171 -6.97 -11.24 31.70
C PHE A 171 -6.07 -11.93 32.73
N SER A 172 -5.12 -11.25 33.32
CA SER A 172 -4.30 -11.80 34.40
C SER A 172 -5.16 -12.07 35.64
N ALA A 173 -6.03 -11.13 36.03
CA ALA A 173 -6.98 -11.34 37.12
C ALA A 173 -7.99 -12.46 36.78
N PHE A 174 -8.38 -12.59 35.53
CA PHE A 174 -9.25 -13.67 35.08
C PHE A 174 -8.56 -15.03 35.17
N ALA A 175 -7.32 -15.14 34.74
CA ALA A 175 -6.51 -16.35 34.83
C ALA A 175 -6.31 -16.78 36.29
N ALA A 176 -5.96 -15.83 37.17
CA ALA A 176 -5.81 -16.09 38.61
C ALA A 176 -7.12 -16.62 39.23
N ARG A 177 -8.27 -16.05 38.84
CA ARG A 177 -9.58 -16.53 39.31
C ARG A 177 -9.87 -17.96 38.82
N LEU A 178 -9.61 -18.27 37.57
CA LEU A 178 -9.77 -19.63 37.01
C LEU A 178 -8.86 -20.63 37.76
N GLN A 179 -7.62 -20.24 38.03
CA GLN A 179 -6.66 -21.05 38.79
C GLN A 179 -7.19 -21.35 40.21
N ALA A 180 -7.76 -20.34 40.90
CA ALA A 180 -8.37 -20.53 42.21
C ALA A 180 -9.62 -21.44 42.20
N LEU A 181 -10.26 -21.59 41.04
CA LEU A 181 -11.37 -22.54 40.84
C LEU A 181 -10.89 -23.96 40.39
N GLY A 182 -9.58 -24.22 40.41
CA GLY A 182 -9.01 -25.49 40.00
C GLY A 182 -8.90 -25.72 38.49
N GLU A 183 -9.16 -24.68 37.68
CA GLU A 183 -9.06 -24.76 36.23
C GLU A 183 -7.57 -24.72 35.77
N ARG A 184 -7.30 -25.33 34.62
CA ARG A 184 -5.94 -25.39 34.05
C ARG A 184 -5.59 -24.06 33.39
N VAL A 185 -4.61 -23.37 33.95
CA VAL A 185 -4.05 -22.13 33.44
C VAL A 185 -2.64 -22.41 32.89
N ALA A 186 -2.39 -21.97 31.66
CA ALA A 186 -1.07 -22.02 31.03
C ALA A 186 -0.56 -20.59 30.77
N THR A 187 0.75 -20.44 30.76
CA THR A 187 1.40 -19.16 30.40
C THR A 187 2.44 -19.42 29.30
N VAL A 188 2.50 -18.53 28.36
CA VAL A 188 3.54 -18.45 27.33
C VAL A 188 4.18 -17.09 27.45
N THR A 189 5.51 -17.05 27.50
CA THR A 189 6.25 -15.77 27.45
C THR A 189 6.69 -15.53 26.01
N ALA A 190 6.40 -14.35 25.47
CA ALA A 190 6.87 -13.96 24.14
C ALA A 190 8.40 -13.89 24.12
N ALA A 191 9.03 -14.41 23.08
CA ALA A 191 10.47 -14.39 22.93
C ALA A 191 11.04 -12.98 22.83
N ASN A 192 10.27 -12.06 22.24
CA ASN A 192 10.58 -10.63 22.18
C ASN A 192 9.49 -9.84 22.90
N ALA A 193 9.88 -9.13 23.95
CA ALA A 193 8.95 -8.30 24.73
C ALA A 193 8.29 -7.18 23.91
N ALA A 194 8.92 -6.70 22.85
CA ALA A 194 8.37 -5.70 21.94
C ALA A 194 7.09 -6.16 21.24
N GLU A 195 6.87 -7.46 21.08
CA GLU A 195 5.66 -8.00 20.43
C GLU A 195 4.37 -7.60 21.17
N LEU A 196 4.42 -7.41 22.49
CA LEU A 196 3.26 -7.01 23.30
C LEU A 196 3.32 -5.54 23.71
N HIS A 197 4.14 -4.74 23.04
CA HIS A 197 4.21 -3.30 23.26
C HIS A 197 3.12 -2.56 22.49
N ALA A 198 2.11 -2.07 23.21
CA ALA A 198 1.10 -1.18 22.67
C ALA A 198 1.56 0.28 22.80
N PRO A 199 1.53 1.10 21.73
CA PRO A 199 2.00 2.49 21.80
C PRO A 199 1.11 3.32 22.74
N LYS A 200 1.72 4.10 23.62
CA LYS A 200 1.02 4.97 24.59
C LYS A 200 1.03 6.44 24.17
N SER A 201 1.87 6.80 23.20
CA SER A 201 2.02 8.15 22.67
C SER A 201 2.30 8.12 21.18
N LEU A 202 2.25 9.28 20.52
CA LEU A 202 2.70 9.39 19.12
C LEU A 202 4.21 9.19 18.99
N ALA A 203 5.00 9.48 20.03
CA ALA A 203 6.42 9.18 20.06
C ALA A 203 6.67 7.66 20.07
N ASP A 204 5.93 6.90 20.90
CA ASP A 204 6.01 5.44 20.88
C ASP A 204 5.58 4.87 19.52
N LEU A 205 4.55 5.47 18.90
CA LEU A 205 4.09 5.07 17.58
C LEU A 205 5.17 5.30 16.50
N ALA A 206 5.91 6.42 16.58
CA ALA A 206 7.02 6.70 15.69
C ALA A 206 8.18 5.70 15.86
N THR A 207 8.47 5.28 17.08
CA THR A 207 9.45 4.22 17.36
C THR A 207 9.01 2.89 16.75
N LEU A 208 7.76 2.50 16.92
CA LEU A 208 7.20 1.29 16.31
C LEU A 208 7.19 1.36 14.78
N ASP A 209 6.89 2.52 14.18
CA ASP A 209 6.98 2.74 12.74
C ASP A 209 8.40 2.46 12.23
N ALA A 210 9.41 3.01 12.91
CA ALA A 210 10.82 2.80 12.54
C ALA A 210 11.23 1.31 12.65
N GLU A 211 10.79 0.60 13.71
CA GLU A 211 11.05 -0.82 13.90
C GLU A 211 10.41 -1.69 12.80
N LEU A 212 9.16 -1.41 12.43
CA LEU A 212 8.45 -2.12 11.36
C LEU A 212 9.12 -1.91 10.00
N ARG A 213 9.52 -0.67 9.69
CA ARG A 213 10.24 -0.34 8.45
C ARG A 213 11.61 -1.01 8.39
N ALA A 214 12.36 -1.00 9.49
CA ALA A 214 13.63 -1.70 9.59
C ALA A 214 13.47 -3.22 9.48
N ALA A 215 12.39 -3.79 10.01
CA ALA A 215 12.09 -5.21 9.84
C ALA A 215 11.77 -5.54 8.37
N THR A 216 11.04 -4.66 7.66
CA THR A 216 10.79 -4.82 6.22
C THR A 216 12.09 -4.76 5.43
N ALA A 217 12.97 -3.78 5.70
CA ALA A 217 14.27 -3.68 5.05
C ALA A 217 15.12 -4.95 5.24
N ARG A 218 15.20 -5.48 6.47
CA ARG A 218 15.92 -6.73 6.75
C ARG A 218 15.34 -7.90 5.96
N ARG A 219 14.02 -8.08 5.96
CA ARG A 219 13.34 -9.14 5.19
C ARG A 219 13.67 -9.06 3.69
N LEU A 220 13.69 -7.87 3.11
CA LEU A 220 14.06 -7.66 1.70
C LEU A 220 15.53 -8.03 1.45
N MET A 221 16.46 -7.60 2.31
CA MET A 221 17.87 -7.96 2.21
C MET A 221 18.09 -9.47 2.36
N ASP A 222 17.41 -10.11 3.29
CA ASP A 222 17.46 -11.58 3.49
C ASP A 222 16.92 -12.35 2.27
N SER A 223 16.06 -11.72 1.45
CA SER A 223 15.56 -12.29 0.19
C SER A 223 16.42 -11.97 -1.05
N GLY A 224 17.61 -11.37 -0.88
CA GLY A 224 18.56 -11.10 -1.96
C GLY A 224 18.47 -9.72 -2.59
N VAL A 225 17.82 -8.76 -1.93
CA VAL A 225 17.77 -7.35 -2.38
C VAL A 225 18.96 -6.58 -1.82
N THR A 226 19.69 -5.87 -2.66
CA THR A 226 20.74 -4.95 -2.22
C THR A 226 20.15 -3.60 -1.85
N ILE A 227 20.27 -3.18 -0.59
CA ILE A 227 19.79 -1.88 -0.11
C ILE A 227 20.96 -1.10 0.46
N TYR A 228 21.32 -0.01 -0.20
CA TYR A 228 22.35 0.88 0.32
C TYR A 228 21.78 1.84 1.35
N ARG A 229 22.40 1.88 2.55
CA ARG A 229 21.98 2.73 3.68
C ARG A 229 20.50 2.56 4.03
N PRO A 230 20.07 1.35 4.41
CA PRO A 230 18.66 1.02 4.66
C PRO A 230 17.99 1.96 5.68
N GLU A 231 18.74 2.55 6.59
CA GLU A 231 18.26 3.51 7.58
C GLU A 231 17.74 4.83 6.98
N THR A 232 18.08 5.11 5.71
CA THR A 232 17.60 6.30 4.99
C THR A 232 16.40 6.00 4.09
N CYS A 233 16.07 4.74 3.92
CA CYS A 233 14.99 4.30 3.04
C CYS A 233 13.69 4.08 3.82
N VAL A 234 12.57 4.20 3.14
CA VAL A 234 11.24 4.00 3.73
C VAL A 234 10.53 2.85 3.01
N PHE A 235 10.24 1.77 3.75
CA PHE A 235 9.55 0.60 3.21
C PHE A 235 8.30 0.29 4.01
N ASP A 236 7.15 0.32 3.37
CA ASP A 236 5.91 -0.14 3.97
C ASP A 236 5.87 -1.67 4.10
N ALA A 237 5.16 -2.19 5.08
CA ALA A 237 5.09 -3.62 5.38
C ALA A 237 4.56 -4.49 4.22
N GLY A 238 3.78 -3.89 3.30
CA GLY A 238 3.22 -4.56 2.13
C GLY A 238 4.16 -4.69 0.93
N VAL A 239 5.32 -4.03 0.98
CA VAL A 239 6.28 -3.97 -0.13
C VAL A 239 6.91 -5.34 -0.38
N GLN A 240 7.00 -5.72 -1.65
CA GLN A 240 7.68 -6.93 -2.12
C GLN A 240 8.70 -6.55 -3.20
N VAL A 241 9.90 -7.09 -3.12
CA VAL A 241 10.97 -6.86 -4.09
C VAL A 241 11.65 -8.20 -4.35
N ALA A 242 11.82 -8.54 -5.61
CA ALA A 242 12.51 -9.76 -6.02
C ALA A 242 14.05 -9.62 -5.92
N PRO A 243 14.79 -10.74 -5.88
CA PRO A 243 16.25 -10.74 -5.75
C PRO A 243 16.98 -9.96 -6.85
N ASP A 244 18.26 -9.66 -6.60
CA ASP A 244 19.18 -8.94 -7.50
C ASP A 244 18.77 -7.49 -7.79
N THR A 245 17.69 -7.00 -7.18
CA THR A 245 17.30 -5.60 -7.26
C THR A 245 18.16 -4.74 -6.33
N VAL A 246 18.58 -3.59 -6.84
CA VAL A 246 19.40 -2.61 -6.11
C VAL A 246 18.55 -1.38 -5.76
N ILE A 247 18.55 -0.99 -4.49
CA ILE A 247 17.85 0.19 -3.97
C ILE A 247 18.87 1.16 -3.39
N GLU A 248 18.92 2.36 -3.93
CA GLU A 248 19.79 3.44 -3.48
C GLU A 248 19.22 4.18 -2.25
N PRO A 249 20.02 5.00 -1.54
CA PRO A 249 19.56 5.77 -0.38
C PRO A 249 18.39 6.71 -0.68
N PHE A 250 17.58 6.99 0.34
CA PHE A 250 16.43 7.90 0.30
C PHE A 250 15.28 7.47 -0.64
N VAL A 251 15.23 6.21 -1.02
CA VAL A 251 14.10 5.64 -1.76
C VAL A 251 12.95 5.36 -0.81
N GLN A 252 11.72 5.63 -1.27
CA GLN A 252 10.49 5.29 -0.57
C GLN A 252 9.67 4.31 -1.40
N LEU A 253 9.43 3.11 -0.86
CA LEU A 253 8.52 2.11 -1.44
C LEU A 253 7.31 1.98 -0.51
N LEU A 254 6.15 2.40 -1.00
CA LEU A 254 4.97 2.60 -0.16
C LEU A 254 3.80 1.72 -0.61
N GLY A 255 2.87 1.49 0.32
CA GLY A 255 1.66 0.71 0.08
C GLY A 255 1.95 -0.76 -0.24
N ASN A 256 1.32 -1.27 -1.30
CA ASN A 256 1.47 -2.64 -1.79
C ASN A 256 2.33 -2.68 -3.07
N THR A 257 3.43 -1.92 -3.10
CA THR A 257 4.35 -1.88 -4.23
C THR A 257 5.06 -3.22 -4.39
N THR A 258 5.08 -3.74 -5.63
CA THR A 258 5.82 -4.95 -6.01
C THR A 258 6.84 -4.62 -7.09
N ILE A 259 8.08 -5.12 -6.94
CA ILE A 259 9.18 -4.88 -7.88
C ILE A 259 9.80 -6.24 -8.26
N GLY A 260 9.97 -6.46 -9.56
CA GLY A 260 10.60 -7.64 -10.13
C GLY A 260 12.10 -7.75 -9.83
N ALA A 261 12.75 -8.72 -10.44
CA ALA A 261 14.17 -9.00 -10.26
C ALA A 261 15.06 -8.06 -11.10
N ALA A 262 16.31 -7.92 -10.68
CA ALA A 262 17.37 -7.18 -11.38
C ALA A 262 17.01 -5.70 -11.70
N CYS A 263 16.12 -5.12 -10.91
CA CYS A 263 15.77 -3.69 -11.05
C CYS A 263 16.80 -2.78 -10.37
N HIS A 264 16.86 -1.53 -10.78
CA HIS A 264 17.68 -0.52 -10.13
C HIS A 264 16.82 0.71 -9.79
N ILE A 265 16.58 0.95 -8.51
CA ILE A 265 15.79 2.07 -8.02
C ILE A 265 16.74 3.11 -7.43
N ARG A 266 16.88 4.25 -8.10
CA ARG A 266 17.85 5.28 -7.73
C ARG A 266 17.27 6.27 -6.72
N SER A 267 18.18 6.95 -6.05
CA SER A 267 17.93 7.82 -4.90
C SER A 267 16.79 8.83 -5.10
N TYR A 268 16.10 9.13 -4.01
CA TYR A 268 14.99 10.10 -3.92
C TYR A 268 13.73 9.75 -4.72
N SER A 269 13.64 8.53 -5.24
CA SER A 269 12.42 8.08 -5.92
C SER A 269 11.36 7.62 -4.91
N VAL A 270 10.10 7.95 -5.20
CA VAL A 270 8.93 7.55 -4.42
C VAL A 270 8.04 6.68 -5.30
N ILE A 271 7.77 5.46 -4.84
CA ILE A 271 6.96 4.47 -5.59
C ILE A 271 5.86 3.97 -4.67
N GLU A 272 4.61 4.26 -5.02
CA GLU A 272 3.45 3.94 -4.19
C GLU A 272 2.41 3.11 -4.96
N ASN A 273 2.02 1.95 -4.42
CA ASN A 273 1.01 1.07 -5.01
C ASN A 273 1.26 0.73 -6.49
N CYS A 274 2.52 0.50 -6.86
CA CYS A 274 2.95 0.21 -8.22
C CYS A 274 3.35 -1.26 -8.38
N THR A 275 3.26 -1.74 -9.62
CA THR A 275 3.82 -3.03 -10.03
C THR A 275 4.89 -2.79 -11.09
N LEU A 276 6.14 -3.13 -10.78
CA LEU A 276 7.27 -3.07 -11.70
C LEU A 276 7.68 -4.50 -12.09
N GLY A 277 7.92 -4.73 -13.38
CA GLY A 277 8.49 -5.97 -13.91
C GLY A 277 9.98 -6.12 -13.62
N ASN A 278 10.65 -6.98 -14.35
CA ASN A 278 12.08 -7.24 -14.22
C ASN A 278 12.94 -6.24 -15.02
N ASP A 279 14.21 -6.07 -14.63
CA ASP A 279 15.18 -5.24 -15.35
C ASP A 279 14.75 -3.77 -15.51
N VAL A 280 13.88 -3.27 -14.63
CA VAL A 280 13.40 -1.88 -14.67
C VAL A 280 14.42 -0.95 -14.03
N LEU A 281 14.77 0.12 -14.76
CA LEU A 281 15.59 1.20 -14.23
C LEU A 281 14.72 2.41 -13.88
N VAL A 282 14.56 2.72 -12.60
CA VAL A 282 14.00 3.98 -12.12
C VAL A 282 15.15 4.90 -11.72
N ARG A 283 15.37 5.97 -12.48
CA ARG A 283 16.39 6.97 -12.22
C ARG A 283 15.99 7.85 -11.03
N GLN A 284 16.89 8.69 -10.58
CA GLN A 284 16.69 9.52 -9.39
C GLN A 284 15.48 10.46 -9.48
N SER A 285 14.88 10.74 -8.32
CA SER A 285 13.83 11.75 -8.15
C SER A 285 12.56 11.51 -9.00
N CYS A 286 12.21 10.26 -9.23
CA CYS A 286 10.96 9.90 -9.89
C CYS A 286 9.83 9.70 -8.89
N ILE A 287 8.60 10.02 -9.28
CA ILE A 287 7.38 9.76 -8.52
C ILE A 287 6.49 8.83 -9.34
N LEU A 288 6.21 7.63 -8.82
CA LEU A 288 5.33 6.65 -9.45
C LEU A 288 4.20 6.33 -8.48
N ALA A 289 2.96 6.50 -8.92
CA ALA A 289 1.78 6.22 -8.11
C ALA A 289 0.76 5.40 -8.90
N GLU A 290 0.25 4.31 -8.28
CA GLU A 290 -0.83 3.48 -8.82
C GLU A 290 -0.65 3.14 -10.31
N SER A 291 0.54 2.71 -10.68
CA SER A 291 0.98 2.51 -12.07
C SER A 291 1.63 1.15 -12.27
N SER A 292 1.58 0.65 -13.49
CA SER A 292 2.29 -0.56 -13.89
C SER A 292 3.41 -0.24 -14.88
N VAL A 293 4.57 -0.88 -14.68
CA VAL A 293 5.77 -0.72 -15.51
C VAL A 293 6.26 -2.11 -15.89
N ALA A 294 6.29 -2.43 -17.15
CA ALA A 294 6.74 -3.72 -17.66
C ALA A 294 8.26 -3.83 -17.77
N ASP A 295 8.74 -5.04 -18.08
CA ASP A 295 10.14 -5.42 -18.11
C ASP A 295 11.01 -4.50 -18.99
N GLY A 296 12.23 -4.23 -18.54
CA GLY A 296 13.24 -3.48 -19.27
C GLY A 296 12.95 -1.98 -19.47
N ALA A 297 11.86 -1.47 -18.88
CA ALA A 297 11.52 -0.06 -19.02
C ALA A 297 12.52 0.85 -18.25
N ARG A 298 12.69 2.06 -18.73
CA ARG A 298 13.58 3.07 -18.15
C ARG A 298 12.81 4.33 -17.85
N ILE A 299 12.76 4.71 -16.57
CA ILE A 299 11.96 5.83 -16.06
C ILE A 299 12.87 6.89 -15.48
N GLY A 300 12.68 8.15 -15.90
CA GLY A 300 13.35 9.30 -15.32
C GLY A 300 14.65 9.73 -15.98
N PRO A 301 15.38 10.66 -15.33
CA PRO A 301 15.10 11.20 -13.97
C PRO A 301 13.92 12.20 -13.94
N PHE A 302 13.43 12.53 -12.74
CA PHE A 302 12.35 13.53 -12.55
C PHE A 302 11.07 13.23 -13.34
N ALA A 303 10.76 11.96 -13.57
CA ALA A 303 9.51 11.55 -14.22
C ALA A 303 8.39 11.41 -13.19
N HIS A 304 7.14 11.70 -13.62
CA HIS A 304 5.97 11.55 -12.79
C HIS A 304 4.93 10.64 -13.47
N LEU A 305 4.85 9.41 -13.01
CA LEU A 305 3.78 8.47 -13.41
C LEU A 305 2.62 8.61 -12.43
N ARG A 306 1.52 9.22 -12.89
CA ARG A 306 0.30 9.39 -12.10
C ARG A 306 -0.62 8.18 -12.25
N PRO A 307 -1.63 8.03 -11.35
CA PRO A 307 -2.52 6.88 -11.33
C PRO A 307 -3.09 6.48 -12.69
N GLY A 308 -3.10 5.16 -12.93
CA GLY A 308 -3.59 4.56 -14.17
C GLY A 308 -2.63 4.62 -15.35
N SER A 309 -1.33 4.86 -15.11
CA SER A 309 -0.31 4.77 -16.15
C SER A 309 0.14 3.33 -16.34
N GLU A 310 0.12 2.84 -17.59
CA GLU A 310 0.54 1.50 -18.00
C GLU A 310 1.73 1.64 -18.96
N ILE A 311 2.92 1.34 -18.49
CA ILE A 311 4.17 1.50 -19.23
C ILE A 311 4.60 0.13 -19.75
N GLY A 312 4.58 -0.04 -21.05
CA GLY A 312 4.93 -1.29 -21.74
C GLY A 312 6.41 -1.66 -21.67
N PRO A 313 6.77 -2.85 -22.18
CA PRO A 313 8.15 -3.32 -22.15
C PRO A 313 9.10 -2.39 -22.92
N GLU A 314 10.31 -2.22 -22.38
CA GLU A 314 11.38 -1.45 -23.03
C GLU A 314 11.02 0.03 -23.34
N VAL A 315 9.99 0.56 -22.71
CA VAL A 315 9.59 1.97 -22.85
C VAL A 315 10.59 2.89 -22.15
N HIS A 316 10.85 4.04 -22.78
CA HIS A 316 11.66 5.10 -22.18
C HIS A 316 10.80 6.31 -21.83
N ILE A 317 10.66 6.59 -20.55
CA ILE A 317 10.12 7.84 -20.00
C ILE A 317 11.29 8.65 -19.46
N GLY A 318 11.55 9.81 -20.03
CA GLY A 318 12.69 10.64 -19.65
C GLY A 318 12.35 11.74 -18.64
N ASN A 319 13.21 12.75 -18.57
CA ASN A 319 13.11 13.77 -17.55
C ASN A 319 11.96 14.76 -17.78
N PHE A 320 11.28 15.10 -16.68
CA PHE A 320 10.12 16.00 -16.65
C PHE A 320 8.99 15.54 -17.57
N VAL A 321 8.83 14.23 -17.74
CA VAL A 321 7.68 13.66 -18.43
C VAL A 321 6.65 13.26 -17.38
N GLU A 322 5.43 13.72 -17.56
CA GLU A 322 4.28 13.35 -16.75
C GLU A 322 3.31 12.50 -17.55
N THR A 323 2.86 11.38 -16.97
CA THR A 323 1.82 10.52 -17.54
C THR A 323 0.64 10.40 -16.59
N LYS A 324 -0.59 10.29 -17.12
CA LYS A 324 -1.81 10.08 -16.34
C LYS A 324 -2.81 9.29 -17.15
N LYS A 325 -3.26 8.12 -16.64
CA LYS A 325 -4.15 7.23 -17.39
C LYS A 325 -3.67 7.04 -18.83
N ALA A 326 -2.36 6.87 -19.00
CA ALA A 326 -1.72 6.74 -20.30
C ALA A 326 -1.20 5.30 -20.47
N ARG A 327 -1.32 4.76 -21.69
CA ARG A 327 -0.78 3.46 -22.08
C ARG A 327 0.29 3.67 -23.12
N LEU A 328 1.51 3.20 -22.85
CA LEU A 328 2.62 3.25 -23.80
C LEU A 328 2.99 1.83 -24.24
N GLY A 329 2.93 1.56 -25.53
CA GLY A 329 3.29 0.28 -26.12
C GLY A 329 4.80 0.02 -26.10
N LYS A 330 5.18 -1.24 -26.36
CA LYS A 330 6.57 -1.71 -26.35
C LYS A 330 7.53 -0.76 -27.09
N GLY A 331 8.63 -0.37 -26.43
CA GLY A 331 9.70 0.44 -27.03
C GLY A 331 9.32 1.88 -27.37
N ALA A 332 8.14 2.35 -26.97
CA ALA A 332 7.77 3.76 -27.14
C ALA A 332 8.67 4.68 -26.31
N LYS A 333 8.90 5.90 -26.78
CA LYS A 333 9.81 6.86 -26.17
C LYS A 333 9.15 8.21 -25.97
N ALA A 334 9.24 8.76 -24.76
CA ALA A 334 8.89 10.13 -24.40
C ALA A 334 9.99 10.65 -23.46
N ASN A 335 11.00 11.33 -24.01
CA ASN A 335 12.24 11.51 -23.26
C ASN A 335 12.36 12.87 -22.55
N HIS A 336 11.55 13.88 -22.90
CA HIS A 336 11.73 15.22 -22.38
C HIS A 336 10.45 16.02 -22.30
N LEU A 337 10.17 16.63 -21.13
CA LEU A 337 9.24 17.75 -20.97
C LEU A 337 7.82 17.54 -21.56
N SER A 338 7.29 16.33 -21.56
CA SER A 338 6.03 16.00 -22.19
C SER A 338 4.93 15.69 -21.19
N TYR A 339 3.69 16.04 -21.52
CA TYR A 339 2.51 15.61 -20.79
C TYR A 339 1.66 14.67 -21.62
N LEU A 340 1.50 13.43 -21.14
CA LEU A 340 0.71 12.38 -21.77
C LEU A 340 -0.46 12.01 -20.84
N GLY A 341 -1.58 12.70 -20.99
CA GLY A 341 -2.81 12.48 -20.23
C GLY A 341 -3.88 11.80 -21.08
N ASP A 342 -4.56 10.80 -20.55
CA ASP A 342 -5.61 10.03 -21.23
C ASP A 342 -5.19 9.63 -22.67
N ALA A 343 -3.97 9.12 -22.83
CA ALA A 343 -3.33 8.86 -24.11
C ALA A 343 -3.01 7.37 -24.30
N VAL A 344 -3.20 6.87 -25.51
CA VAL A 344 -2.70 5.56 -25.95
C VAL A 344 -1.62 5.80 -26.98
N VAL A 345 -0.40 5.31 -26.72
CA VAL A 345 0.77 5.48 -27.57
C VAL A 345 1.22 4.09 -28.05
N GLY A 346 1.21 3.87 -29.35
CA GLY A 346 1.58 2.61 -29.98
C GLY A 346 3.07 2.25 -29.84
N ALA A 347 3.38 1.00 -30.12
CA ALA A 347 4.74 0.47 -29.99
C ALA A 347 5.72 1.21 -30.91
N GLY A 348 6.95 1.43 -30.44
CA GLY A 348 8.02 2.07 -31.20
C GLY A 348 7.82 3.54 -31.52
N THR A 349 6.74 4.15 -31.06
CA THR A 349 6.43 5.57 -31.28
C THR A 349 7.41 6.46 -30.52
N ASN A 350 7.86 7.53 -31.19
CA ASN A 350 8.70 8.55 -30.56
C ASN A 350 7.92 9.84 -30.34
N VAL A 351 7.75 10.22 -29.07
CA VAL A 351 7.14 11.48 -28.65
C VAL A 351 8.25 12.51 -28.44
N GLY A 352 8.24 13.58 -29.20
CA GLY A 352 9.20 14.68 -29.14
C GLY A 352 9.12 15.47 -27.82
N ALA A 353 10.14 16.25 -27.54
CA ALA A 353 10.19 17.12 -26.38
C ALA A 353 9.06 18.17 -26.42
N GLY A 354 8.46 18.47 -25.28
CA GLY A 354 7.41 19.49 -25.17
C GLY A 354 6.05 19.08 -25.75
N VAL A 355 5.85 17.83 -26.11
CA VAL A 355 4.54 17.36 -26.62
C VAL A 355 3.49 17.31 -25.50
N ILE A 356 2.31 17.82 -25.79
CA ILE A 356 1.18 17.86 -24.86
C ILE A 356 -0.05 17.23 -25.52
N THR A 357 -0.66 16.25 -24.82
CA THR A 357 -2.00 15.78 -25.13
C THR A 357 -3.00 16.67 -24.39
N CYS A 358 -3.76 17.50 -25.13
CA CYS A 358 -4.79 18.36 -24.56
C CYS A 358 -6.07 17.54 -24.34
N ASN A 359 -6.11 16.83 -23.24
CA ASN A 359 -7.15 15.85 -22.92
C ASN A 359 -8.40 16.41 -22.25
N TYR A 360 -8.47 17.72 -21.96
CA TYR A 360 -9.58 18.35 -21.24
C TYR A 360 -10.12 19.56 -21.98
N ASP A 361 -11.42 19.56 -22.28
CA ASP A 361 -12.13 20.61 -23.02
C ASP A 361 -12.78 21.68 -22.13
N GLY A 362 -12.57 21.61 -20.83
CA GLY A 362 -13.21 22.46 -19.82
C GLY A 362 -14.38 21.79 -19.09
N GLN A 363 -14.93 20.70 -19.63
CA GLN A 363 -16.03 19.92 -19.03
C GLN A 363 -15.71 18.43 -18.98
N HIS A 364 -15.20 17.83 -20.05
CA HIS A 364 -14.95 16.40 -20.20
C HIS A 364 -13.49 16.12 -20.57
N LYS A 365 -13.08 14.89 -20.34
CA LYS A 365 -11.78 14.38 -20.77
C LYS A 365 -11.96 13.49 -21.99
N HIS A 366 -11.03 13.64 -22.92
CA HIS A 366 -11.00 12.92 -24.18
C HIS A 366 -9.68 12.21 -24.37
N THR A 367 -9.66 11.14 -25.15
CA THR A 367 -8.48 10.31 -25.39
C THR A 367 -7.77 10.74 -26.66
N THR A 368 -6.44 10.79 -26.59
CA THR A 368 -5.55 10.85 -27.77
C THR A 368 -5.09 9.46 -28.11
N GLN A 369 -5.32 9.01 -29.35
CA GLN A 369 -4.83 7.74 -29.90
C GLN A 369 -3.65 7.99 -30.82
N ILE A 370 -2.49 7.40 -30.50
CA ILE A 370 -1.29 7.49 -31.32
C ILE A 370 -0.89 6.06 -31.69
N GLY A 371 -0.84 5.75 -32.99
CA GLY A 371 -0.50 4.44 -33.53
C GLY A 371 0.95 4.02 -33.29
N ALA A 372 1.30 2.88 -33.84
CA ALA A 372 2.66 2.33 -33.76
C ALA A 372 3.62 3.04 -34.73
N GLY A 373 4.90 3.17 -34.34
CA GLY A 373 5.94 3.73 -35.20
C GLY A 373 5.74 5.20 -35.58
N VAL A 374 4.88 5.92 -34.88
CA VAL A 374 4.62 7.34 -35.14
C VAL A 374 5.79 8.20 -34.66
N PHE A 375 6.11 9.24 -35.41
CA PHE A 375 7.01 10.30 -34.96
C PHE A 375 6.23 11.57 -34.67
N VAL A 376 6.20 12.00 -33.39
CA VAL A 376 5.60 13.27 -32.99
C VAL A 376 6.72 14.29 -32.77
N GLY A 377 6.77 15.32 -33.62
CA GLY A 377 7.76 16.39 -33.54
C GLY A 377 7.65 17.19 -32.24
N SER A 378 8.76 17.75 -31.80
CA SER A 378 8.84 18.57 -30.56
C SER A 378 7.85 19.73 -30.57
N ASP A 379 7.42 20.16 -29.35
CA ASP A 379 6.47 21.26 -29.15
C ASP A 379 5.14 21.11 -29.90
N SER A 380 4.73 19.90 -30.19
CA SER A 380 3.43 19.63 -30.82
C SER A 380 2.35 19.49 -29.77
N THR A 381 1.18 20.05 -30.05
CA THR A 381 -0.01 19.98 -29.22
C THR A 381 -1.05 19.10 -29.91
N LEU A 382 -1.51 18.05 -29.21
CA LEU A 382 -2.51 17.11 -29.74
C LEU A 382 -3.83 17.35 -29.03
N VAL A 383 -4.80 17.94 -29.72
CA VAL A 383 -6.10 18.32 -29.13
C VAL A 383 -7.07 17.14 -29.22
N ALA A 384 -7.31 16.52 -28.08
CA ALA A 384 -8.20 15.35 -27.99
C ALA A 384 -9.71 15.78 -28.11
N PRO A 385 -10.57 14.89 -28.70
CA PRO A 385 -10.24 13.58 -29.20
C PRO A 385 -9.53 13.62 -30.56
N VAL A 386 -8.40 12.93 -30.72
CA VAL A 386 -7.67 12.87 -31.97
C VAL A 386 -7.02 11.49 -32.14
N THR A 387 -7.00 11.01 -33.38
CA THR A 387 -6.33 9.75 -33.76
C THR A 387 -5.22 10.04 -34.75
N ILE A 388 -4.02 9.56 -34.43
CA ILE A 388 -2.84 9.59 -35.32
C ILE A 388 -2.53 8.14 -35.62
N GLU A 389 -2.69 7.75 -36.89
CA GLU A 389 -2.53 6.35 -37.32
C GLU A 389 -1.06 5.95 -37.44
N ASP A 390 -0.83 4.64 -37.64
CA ASP A 390 0.49 4.01 -37.64
C ASP A 390 1.46 4.66 -38.64
N GLY A 391 2.71 4.85 -38.21
CA GLY A 391 3.78 5.36 -39.07
C GLY A 391 3.61 6.84 -39.49
N ALA A 392 2.61 7.55 -38.99
CA ALA A 392 2.44 8.96 -39.29
C ALA A 392 3.58 9.83 -38.71
N TYR A 393 3.77 10.99 -39.32
CA TYR A 393 4.79 11.97 -38.90
C TYR A 393 4.15 13.31 -38.63
N ILE A 394 4.35 13.83 -37.42
CA ILE A 394 3.89 15.15 -37.03
C ILE A 394 5.08 16.13 -37.06
N GLY A 395 4.96 17.18 -37.85
CA GLY A 395 5.97 18.25 -37.90
C GLY A 395 6.07 19.01 -36.57
N ALA A 396 7.28 19.32 -36.11
CA ALA A 396 7.50 20.05 -34.87
C ALA A 396 6.73 21.37 -34.80
N GLY A 397 6.25 21.76 -33.61
CA GLY A 397 5.47 22.98 -33.38
C GLY A 397 4.07 22.96 -33.97
N SER A 398 3.48 21.78 -34.24
CA SER A 398 2.16 21.64 -34.82
C SER A 398 1.06 21.53 -33.78
N CYS A 399 -0.08 22.16 -34.04
CA CYS A 399 -1.33 21.98 -33.27
C CYS A 399 -2.27 21.07 -34.06
N ILE A 400 -2.35 19.79 -33.68
CA ILE A 400 -3.13 18.77 -34.39
C ILE A 400 -4.52 18.65 -33.77
N THR A 401 -5.54 18.94 -34.57
CA THR A 401 -6.96 18.97 -34.16
C THR A 401 -7.83 17.98 -34.96
N HIS A 402 -7.29 17.34 -35.98
CA HIS A 402 -7.99 16.38 -36.85
C HIS A 402 -7.19 15.09 -36.98
N PRO A 403 -7.85 13.95 -37.29
CA PRO A 403 -7.18 12.69 -37.49
C PRO A 403 -6.08 12.76 -38.55
N VAL A 404 -4.99 12.03 -38.32
CA VAL A 404 -3.86 11.94 -39.26
C VAL A 404 -3.77 10.50 -39.77
N PRO A 405 -3.95 10.26 -41.07
CA PRO A 405 -3.89 8.93 -41.66
C PRO A 405 -2.52 8.26 -41.56
N ALA A 406 -2.50 6.93 -41.68
CA ALA A 406 -1.28 6.15 -41.62
C ALA A 406 -0.23 6.62 -42.64
N GLY A 407 1.03 6.72 -42.18
CA GLY A 407 2.16 7.15 -43.01
C GLY A 407 2.11 8.60 -43.53
N ALA A 408 1.12 9.40 -43.08
CA ALA A 408 0.98 10.77 -43.53
C ALA A 408 1.89 11.73 -42.73
N LEU A 409 2.29 12.83 -43.38
CA LEU A 409 2.91 13.98 -42.73
C LEU A 409 1.82 15.03 -42.42
N ALA A 410 1.66 15.39 -41.13
CA ALA A 410 0.82 16.51 -40.69
C ALA A 410 1.67 17.67 -40.19
N VAL A 411 1.43 18.86 -40.70
CA VAL A 411 2.06 20.11 -40.26
C VAL A 411 0.98 21.17 -40.08
N ALA A 412 0.85 21.67 -38.84
CA ALA A 412 -0.14 22.67 -38.47
C ALA A 412 0.50 23.83 -37.70
N ARG A 413 1.28 24.62 -38.41
CA ARG A 413 1.99 25.80 -37.89
C ARG A 413 2.11 26.86 -38.99
N ALA A 414 2.33 28.14 -38.60
CA ALA A 414 2.56 29.21 -39.55
C ALA A 414 3.85 29.03 -40.34
N HIS A 415 3.87 29.53 -41.58
CA HIS A 415 5.09 29.62 -42.38
C HIS A 415 6.09 30.60 -41.75
N GLN A 416 7.36 30.25 -41.77
CA GLN A 416 8.42 31.13 -41.29
C GLN A 416 8.54 32.36 -42.16
N VAL A 417 8.57 33.54 -41.55
CA VAL A 417 8.82 34.80 -42.20
C VAL A 417 10.15 35.37 -41.69
N VAL A 418 11.06 35.69 -42.62
CA VAL A 418 12.34 36.31 -42.32
C VAL A 418 12.28 37.78 -42.77
N LYS A 419 12.67 38.67 -41.88
CA LYS A 419 12.81 40.13 -42.19
C LYS A 419 14.25 40.52 -42.02
N GLU A 420 14.97 40.59 -43.13
CA GLU A 420 16.37 40.99 -43.13
C GLU A 420 16.56 42.45 -42.62
N GLY A 421 17.61 42.69 -41.89
CA GLY A 421 17.95 44.01 -41.39
C GLY A 421 17.03 44.58 -40.30
N TRP A 422 16.00 43.80 -39.83
CA TRP A 422 15.00 44.26 -38.88
C TRP A 422 15.63 44.78 -37.56
N VAL A 423 16.62 44.14 -37.02
CA VAL A 423 17.28 44.54 -35.77
C VAL A 423 17.97 45.89 -35.93
N ALA A 424 18.69 46.10 -37.08
CA ALA A 424 19.38 47.34 -37.38
C ALA A 424 18.36 48.52 -37.58
N ALA A 425 17.27 48.23 -38.27
CA ALA A 425 16.18 49.22 -38.46
C ALA A 425 15.54 49.62 -37.14
N ARG A 426 15.28 48.63 -36.24
CA ARG A 426 14.70 48.85 -34.89
C ARG A 426 15.64 49.71 -34.03
N ARG A 427 16.93 49.43 -34.03
CA ARG A 427 17.94 50.24 -33.27
C ARG A 427 18.00 51.67 -33.78
N ARG A 428 17.89 51.93 -35.06
CA ARG A 428 17.86 53.29 -35.64
C ARG A 428 16.63 54.06 -35.17
N ARG A 429 15.42 53.42 -35.18
CA ARG A 429 14.17 54.07 -34.71
C ARG A 429 14.24 54.43 -33.22
N GLN A 430 14.82 53.54 -32.39
CA GLN A 430 14.95 53.80 -30.96
C GLN A 430 15.89 54.98 -30.68
N LYS A 431 16.98 55.18 -31.46
CA LYS A 431 17.85 56.34 -31.33
C LYS A 431 17.16 57.65 -31.75
N GLN A 432 16.30 57.61 -32.79
CA GLN A 432 15.55 58.78 -33.27
C GLN A 432 14.38 59.16 -32.35
N SER A 433 13.95 58.35 -31.43
CA SER A 433 12.89 58.65 -30.44
C SER A 433 13.46 59.15 -29.10
N CYS A 434 14.78 59.26 -28.95
CA CYS A 434 15.45 59.76 -27.76
C CYS A 434 16.09 61.14 -28.01
N ASP A 435 16.10 61.62 -29.23
CA ASP A 435 16.43 62.99 -29.63
C ASP A 435 15.12 63.80 -29.82
#